data_42239c66bf054122e2f87b48d7cb3e89
#
_entry.id   42239c66bf054122e2f87b48d7cb3e89
#
_cell.length_a   1.000
_cell.length_b   1.000
_cell.length_c   1.000
_cell.angle_alpha   90.00
_cell.angle_beta   90.00
_cell.angle_gamma   90.00
#
_symmetry.space_group_name_H-M   'P 1'
#
loop_
_entity.id
_entity.type
_entity.pdbx_description
1 polymer ?
#
loop_
_entity_poly.entity_id
_entity_poly.type
_entity_poly.pdbx_seq_one_letter_code
_entity_poly.pdbx_strand_id
1 'polypeptide(L)'
;MALAALAALASTGLAAGARTVVGGQAVQVQSAPWTVYVQQTVGRTIFLCTGSVVDSSHVLTAAHCLFSDTGIQAPPSALQVRAGVSNFSQPLASDAEQDRGVSSFRIHPGYTGQGKSGPDDVAVLALVSPLDTTGTAVQAVVLPTAGAPFPAGATVSLAGFGRQSPTANASGPLSSMTATVDAQGTCGGADLLDDNAVFLCISSPTSAACNGDSGSGLVTTGGTPVLVGVASAGDQSCPPGSHTLFSYTGSPEILQFIQGNDHPPTAPRNETTDFPKLGWNSPARPVAGDTFSCDPGDWKTPDAQIAYSFVDSASGDVLQSGSRGSFLVPSTNVGATVYCLIGVTNSGGTTLVRTTATDPVGPVPGVRIVRVAPLKGSPGGMVSLRITLVAPAGLHGKFAVCLAMPASVAGRLCKSTVNSDGEAETVPFVFQFRVMPGAPRATVPVAVSAVAGLASAKAATTLRVS
;
A
#
# COMPACT_ATOMS: atom_id res chain seq x y z
N MET A 1 -3.66 69.81 37.61
CA MET A 1 -4.79 69.06 37.05
C MET A 1 -4.34 68.48 35.72
N ALA A 2 -3.98 67.21 35.73
CA ALA A 2 -3.60 66.45 34.51
C ALA A 2 -4.68 65.43 34.19
N LEU A 3 -5.39 65.60 33.07
CA LEU A 3 -6.32 64.63 32.56
C LEU A 3 -5.52 63.50 31.89
N ALA A 4 -5.71 62.30 32.42
CA ALA A 4 -5.26 61.07 31.78
C ALA A 4 -6.37 60.57 30.83
N ALA A 5 -6.07 60.54 29.53
CA ALA A 5 -6.95 59.93 28.53
C ALA A 5 -6.71 58.40 28.51
N LEU A 6 -7.69 57.61 28.91
CA LEU A 6 -7.72 56.16 28.71
C LEU A 6 -8.07 55.88 27.24
N ALA A 7 -7.10 55.37 26.47
CA ALA A 7 -7.37 54.78 25.17
C ALA A 7 -7.89 53.35 25.36
N ALA A 8 -9.18 53.12 25.05
CA ALA A 8 -9.76 51.80 24.98
C ALA A 8 -9.28 51.10 23.69
N LEU A 9 -8.41 50.10 23.83
CA LEU A 9 -8.10 49.14 22.76
C LEU A 9 -9.30 48.26 22.53
N ALA A 10 -10.06 48.56 21.47
CA ALA A 10 -11.05 47.64 20.95
C ALA A 10 -10.32 46.46 20.31
N SER A 11 -10.27 45.33 21.01
CA SER A 11 -9.90 44.05 20.42
C SER A 11 -10.99 43.65 19.45
N THR A 12 -10.79 43.86 18.15
CA THR A 12 -11.59 43.23 17.10
C THR A 12 -11.31 41.73 17.15
N GLY A 13 -12.17 41.01 17.88
CA GLY A 13 -12.19 39.57 17.80
C GLY A 13 -12.53 39.19 16.36
N LEU A 14 -11.54 38.65 15.65
CA LEU A 14 -11.81 37.93 14.41
C LEU A 14 -12.82 36.84 14.77
N ALA A 15 -14.04 36.96 14.31
CA ALA A 15 -15.00 35.88 14.33
C ALA A 15 -14.32 34.68 13.65
N ALA A 16 -14.16 33.58 14.40
CA ALA A 16 -13.70 32.33 13.81
C ALA A 16 -14.70 31.98 12.73
N GLY A 17 -14.35 32.24 11.46
CA GLY A 17 -15.17 31.91 10.31
C GLY A 17 -15.49 30.42 10.35
N ALA A 18 -16.72 30.10 10.08
CA ALA A 18 -17.18 28.72 9.92
C ALA A 18 -16.27 28.02 8.91
N ARG A 19 -15.82 26.79 9.21
CA ARG A 19 -14.84 26.02 8.43
C ARG A 19 -15.56 24.85 7.74
N THR A 20 -15.52 24.77 6.44
CA THR A 20 -15.82 23.52 5.67
C THR A 20 -14.55 22.73 5.55
N VAL A 21 -14.58 21.42 5.33
CA VAL A 21 -13.47 20.50 5.63
C VAL A 21 -13.15 20.53 7.14
N VAL A 22 -13.36 19.47 7.84
CA VAL A 22 -13.12 19.43 9.30
C VAL A 22 -11.68 19.84 9.61
N GLY A 23 -11.51 20.88 10.45
CA GLY A 23 -10.19 21.44 10.75
C GLY A 23 -9.54 22.26 9.65
N GLY A 24 -10.15 22.37 8.47
CA GLY A 24 -9.66 23.19 7.35
C GLY A 24 -9.76 24.69 7.61
N GLN A 25 -9.33 25.50 6.65
CA GLN A 25 -9.40 26.96 6.70
C GLN A 25 -10.31 27.49 5.59
N ALA A 26 -11.21 28.42 5.92
CA ALA A 26 -12.02 29.09 4.93
C ALA A 26 -11.11 29.88 3.97
N VAL A 27 -11.37 29.73 2.68
CA VAL A 27 -10.58 30.39 1.62
C VAL A 27 -11.49 31.09 0.62
N GLN A 28 -10.93 32.08 -0.06
CA GLN A 28 -11.60 32.70 -1.22
C GLN A 28 -11.49 31.77 -2.43
N VAL A 29 -12.49 31.76 -3.30
CA VAL A 29 -12.53 30.91 -4.50
C VAL A 29 -11.31 31.13 -5.41
N GLN A 30 -10.73 32.31 -5.43
CA GLN A 30 -9.50 32.64 -6.19
C GLN A 30 -8.28 31.81 -5.75
N SER A 31 -8.32 31.22 -4.56
CA SER A 31 -7.26 30.32 -4.09
C SER A 31 -7.41 28.88 -4.60
N ALA A 32 -8.62 28.52 -5.07
CA ALA A 32 -8.94 27.22 -5.65
C ALA A 32 -10.00 27.38 -6.77
N PRO A 33 -9.71 28.14 -7.85
CA PRO A 33 -10.69 28.60 -8.80
C PRO A 33 -11.29 27.50 -9.68
N TRP A 34 -10.76 26.30 -9.63
CA TRP A 34 -11.32 25.11 -10.26
C TRP A 34 -12.42 24.46 -9.43
N THR A 35 -12.57 24.80 -8.14
CA THR A 35 -13.50 24.14 -7.24
C THR A 35 -14.91 24.63 -7.49
N VAL A 36 -15.81 23.69 -7.72
CA VAL A 36 -17.21 23.96 -7.95
C VAL A 36 -18.09 23.16 -7.01
N TYR A 37 -19.26 23.68 -6.76
CA TYR A 37 -20.32 23.01 -6.03
C TYR A 37 -21.16 22.19 -7.00
N VAL A 38 -21.40 20.92 -6.71
CA VAL A 38 -22.23 20.00 -7.48
C VAL A 38 -23.46 19.64 -6.65
N GLN A 39 -24.63 20.02 -7.16
CA GLN A 39 -25.92 19.77 -6.53
C GLN A 39 -26.69 18.71 -7.31
N GLN A 40 -27.23 17.72 -6.60
CA GLN A 40 -28.20 16.78 -7.11
C GLN A 40 -29.53 16.99 -6.41
N THR A 41 -30.62 17.15 -7.14
CA THR A 41 -31.96 17.30 -6.57
C THR A 41 -32.81 16.07 -6.86
N VAL A 42 -33.26 15.38 -5.81
CA VAL A 42 -34.14 14.20 -5.90
C VAL A 42 -35.41 14.48 -5.12
N GLY A 43 -36.49 14.79 -5.83
CA GLY A 43 -37.74 15.23 -5.21
C GLY A 43 -37.55 16.53 -4.42
N ARG A 44 -37.58 16.47 -3.10
CA ARG A 44 -37.32 17.60 -2.18
C ARG A 44 -35.97 17.54 -1.49
N THR A 45 -35.21 16.49 -1.73
CA THR A 45 -33.89 16.28 -1.11
C THR A 45 -32.81 16.81 -2.03
N ILE A 46 -31.89 17.56 -1.45
CA ILE A 46 -30.70 18.08 -2.12
C ILE A 46 -29.50 17.31 -1.57
N PHE A 47 -28.75 16.68 -2.46
CA PHE A 47 -27.46 16.07 -2.19
C PHE A 47 -26.36 16.98 -2.70
N LEU A 48 -25.29 17.06 -1.96
CA LEU A 48 -24.20 17.99 -2.21
C LEU A 48 -22.88 17.28 -2.37
N CYS A 49 -22.18 17.61 -3.43
CA CYS A 49 -20.83 17.20 -3.71
C CYS A 49 -20.00 18.41 -4.13
N THR A 50 -18.73 18.18 -4.26
CA THR A 50 -17.76 19.12 -4.84
C THR A 50 -17.30 18.59 -6.21
N GLY A 51 -16.79 19.45 -7.08
CA GLY A 51 -16.21 19.07 -8.36
C GLY A 51 -15.05 19.98 -8.75
N SER A 52 -14.42 19.68 -9.86
CA SER A 52 -13.31 20.46 -10.43
C SER A 52 -13.57 20.80 -11.89
N VAL A 53 -13.41 22.07 -12.25
CA VAL A 53 -13.45 22.53 -13.65
C VAL A 53 -12.23 21.97 -14.38
N VAL A 54 -12.44 21.16 -15.43
CA VAL A 54 -11.35 20.60 -16.26
C VAL A 54 -11.20 21.35 -17.57
N ASP A 55 -12.28 21.94 -18.07
CA ASP A 55 -12.31 22.95 -19.13
C ASP A 55 -13.58 23.80 -19.01
N SER A 56 -13.79 24.74 -19.91
CA SER A 56 -14.97 25.64 -19.85
C SER A 56 -16.33 24.94 -19.92
N SER A 57 -16.37 23.71 -20.42
CA SER A 57 -17.61 22.95 -20.66
C SER A 57 -17.76 21.72 -19.82
N HIS A 58 -16.69 21.32 -19.08
CA HIS A 58 -16.69 20.08 -18.35
C HIS A 58 -16.25 20.25 -16.90
N VAL A 59 -16.91 19.50 -16.01
CA VAL A 59 -16.61 19.41 -14.59
C VAL A 59 -16.39 17.94 -14.23
N LEU A 60 -15.29 17.66 -13.51
CA LEU A 60 -14.98 16.37 -12.94
C LEU A 60 -15.52 16.28 -11.51
N THR A 61 -16.14 15.15 -11.17
CA THR A 61 -16.64 14.85 -9.82
C THR A 61 -16.59 13.34 -9.58
N ALA A 62 -17.00 12.87 -8.41
CA ALA A 62 -17.14 11.45 -8.13
C ALA A 62 -18.40 10.88 -8.83
N ALA A 63 -18.32 9.62 -9.27
CA ALA A 63 -19.45 8.94 -9.90
C ALA A 63 -20.60 8.74 -8.91
N HIS A 64 -20.30 8.41 -7.64
CA HIS A 64 -21.34 8.24 -6.61
C HIS A 64 -22.18 9.50 -6.39
N CYS A 65 -21.68 10.69 -6.69
CA CYS A 65 -22.41 11.94 -6.61
C CYS A 65 -23.60 12.04 -7.59
N LEU A 66 -23.67 11.13 -8.54
CA LEU A 66 -24.77 11.08 -9.53
C LEU A 66 -25.86 10.07 -9.14
N PHE A 67 -25.79 9.51 -7.96
CA PHE A 67 -26.77 8.54 -7.46
C PHE A 67 -27.38 9.03 -6.15
N SER A 68 -28.62 8.63 -5.91
CA SER A 68 -29.27 8.79 -4.60
C SER A 68 -28.75 7.78 -3.59
N ASP A 69 -29.03 7.96 -2.31
CA ASP A 69 -28.73 7.01 -1.22
C ASP A 69 -29.31 5.61 -1.47
N THR A 70 -30.33 5.49 -2.35
CA THR A 70 -30.95 4.23 -2.74
C THR A 70 -30.33 3.62 -4.01
N GLY A 71 -29.24 4.21 -4.54
CA GLY A 71 -28.56 3.73 -5.73
C GLY A 71 -29.24 4.08 -7.06
N ILE A 72 -30.20 5.00 -7.06
CA ILE A 72 -30.89 5.44 -8.27
C ILE A 72 -30.08 6.59 -8.89
N GLN A 73 -29.67 6.39 -10.16
CA GLN A 73 -28.95 7.41 -10.93
C GLN A 73 -29.85 8.61 -11.24
N ALA A 74 -29.35 9.82 -10.98
CA ALA A 74 -30.04 11.06 -11.31
C ALA A 74 -30.05 11.32 -12.82
N PRO A 75 -31.13 11.85 -13.40
CA PRO A 75 -31.08 12.38 -14.75
C PRO A 75 -30.24 13.68 -14.79
N PRO A 76 -29.62 14.04 -15.94
CA PRO A 76 -28.85 15.28 -16.06
C PRO A 76 -29.61 16.53 -15.59
N SER A 77 -30.91 16.60 -15.83
CA SER A 77 -31.76 17.72 -15.41
C SER A 77 -31.91 17.91 -13.91
N ALA A 78 -31.52 16.90 -13.11
CA ALA A 78 -31.50 16.96 -11.65
C ALA A 78 -30.16 17.50 -11.11
N LEU A 79 -29.19 17.75 -11.99
CA LEU A 79 -27.84 18.16 -11.64
C LEU A 79 -27.63 19.64 -11.97
N GLN A 80 -26.97 20.34 -11.05
CA GLN A 80 -26.57 21.74 -11.20
C GLN A 80 -25.15 21.93 -10.69
N VAL A 81 -24.38 22.74 -11.42
CA VAL A 81 -23.02 23.15 -11.04
C VAL A 81 -23.05 24.64 -10.72
N ARG A 82 -22.44 25.01 -9.60
CA ARG A 82 -22.20 26.41 -9.22
C ARG A 82 -20.72 26.65 -9.05
N ALA A 83 -20.18 27.55 -9.88
CA ALA A 83 -18.77 27.92 -9.91
C ALA A 83 -18.58 29.36 -9.42
N GLY A 84 -17.36 29.72 -9.03
CA GLY A 84 -16.99 31.11 -8.73
C GLY A 84 -17.51 31.64 -7.41
N VAL A 85 -17.82 30.79 -6.44
CA VAL A 85 -18.33 31.18 -5.12
C VAL A 85 -17.40 30.77 -4.00
N SER A 86 -17.17 31.68 -3.04
CA SER A 86 -16.39 31.42 -1.83
C SER A 86 -17.26 30.94 -0.68
N ASN A 87 -18.57 31.17 -0.73
CA ASN A 87 -19.53 30.67 0.24
C ASN A 87 -20.86 30.40 -0.45
N PHE A 88 -21.24 29.13 -0.52
CA PHE A 88 -22.49 28.72 -1.17
C PHE A 88 -23.74 29.39 -0.59
N SER A 89 -23.81 29.52 0.74
CA SER A 89 -24.98 30.08 1.43
C SER A 89 -25.00 31.61 1.47
N GLN A 90 -23.83 32.22 1.31
CA GLN A 90 -23.66 33.68 1.39
C GLN A 90 -22.57 34.11 0.39
N PRO A 91 -22.88 34.23 -0.90
CA PRO A 91 -21.94 34.68 -1.89
C PRO A 91 -21.30 36.02 -1.51
N LEU A 92 -20.00 36.15 -1.70
CA LEU A 92 -19.26 37.38 -1.40
C LEU A 92 -19.28 38.34 -2.59
N ALA A 93 -19.10 39.64 -2.33
CA ALA A 93 -19.03 40.64 -3.39
C ALA A 93 -17.85 40.43 -4.37
N SER A 94 -16.82 39.69 -3.94
CA SER A 94 -15.67 39.30 -4.77
C SER A 94 -15.91 38.03 -5.58
N ASP A 95 -17.02 37.33 -5.36
CA ASP A 95 -17.38 36.12 -6.10
C ASP A 95 -17.86 36.48 -7.52
N ALA A 96 -17.62 35.56 -8.45
CA ALA A 96 -18.09 35.64 -9.84
C ALA A 96 -18.97 34.43 -10.12
N GLU A 97 -20.08 34.35 -9.43
CA GLU A 97 -21.01 33.22 -9.48
C GLU A 97 -21.50 32.89 -10.87
N GLN A 98 -21.39 31.65 -11.23
CA GLN A 98 -21.85 31.10 -12.50
C GLN A 98 -22.58 29.77 -12.25
N ASP A 99 -23.90 29.79 -12.42
CA ASP A 99 -24.75 28.60 -12.34
C ASP A 99 -24.92 27.96 -13.70
N ARG A 100 -24.73 26.65 -13.80
CA ARG A 100 -24.91 25.87 -15.02
C ARG A 100 -25.69 24.59 -14.74
N GLY A 101 -26.67 24.31 -15.58
CA GLY A 101 -27.27 22.98 -15.66
C GLY A 101 -26.31 21.99 -16.32
N VAL A 102 -26.55 20.71 -16.10
CA VAL A 102 -25.84 19.61 -16.74
C VAL A 102 -26.65 19.12 -17.94
N SER A 103 -26.05 19.08 -19.14
CA SER A 103 -26.67 18.57 -20.37
C SER A 103 -26.57 17.06 -20.48
N SER A 104 -25.42 16.50 -20.09
CA SER A 104 -25.13 15.06 -20.05
C SER A 104 -23.98 14.79 -19.08
N PHE A 105 -23.76 13.53 -18.80
CA PHE A 105 -22.58 13.11 -18.05
C PHE A 105 -22.08 11.74 -18.53
N ARG A 106 -20.84 11.46 -18.23
CA ARG A 106 -20.21 10.16 -18.42
C ARG A 106 -19.76 9.67 -17.08
N ILE A 107 -20.00 8.39 -16.78
CA ILE A 107 -19.49 7.68 -15.59
C ILE A 107 -18.40 6.74 -16.07
N HIS A 108 -17.30 6.64 -15.32
CA HIS A 108 -16.21 5.72 -15.67
C HIS A 108 -16.78 4.29 -15.81
N PRO A 109 -16.49 3.56 -16.91
CA PRO A 109 -17.12 2.26 -17.18
C PRO A 109 -16.77 1.19 -16.13
N GLY A 110 -15.65 1.35 -15.44
CA GLY A 110 -15.25 0.48 -14.33
C GLY A 110 -15.98 0.76 -13.01
N TYR A 111 -16.73 1.86 -12.88
CA TYR A 111 -17.47 2.15 -11.67
C TYR A 111 -18.71 1.26 -11.54
N THR A 112 -18.75 0.45 -10.51
CA THR A 112 -19.87 -0.48 -10.22
C THR A 112 -20.58 -0.19 -8.90
N GLY A 113 -20.22 0.92 -8.24
CA GLY A 113 -20.61 1.22 -6.86
C GLY A 113 -22.09 1.57 -6.65
N GLN A 114 -22.87 1.89 -7.69
CA GLN A 114 -24.30 2.26 -7.60
C GLN A 114 -24.60 3.27 -6.48
N GLY A 115 -23.84 4.35 -6.41
CA GLY A 115 -23.96 5.38 -5.38
C GLY A 115 -23.08 5.16 -4.14
N LYS A 116 -22.22 4.15 -4.15
CA LYS A 116 -21.20 3.91 -3.10
C LYS A 116 -19.82 4.31 -3.61
N SER A 117 -18.99 4.78 -2.72
CA SER A 117 -17.55 4.99 -2.99
C SER A 117 -16.87 3.67 -3.38
N GLY A 118 -15.84 3.75 -4.22
CA GLY A 118 -15.12 2.56 -4.66
C GLY A 118 -14.15 2.83 -5.80
N PRO A 119 -13.68 1.76 -6.46
CA PRO A 119 -12.85 1.88 -7.63
C PRO A 119 -13.54 2.67 -8.75
N ASP A 120 -12.75 3.45 -9.52
CA ASP A 120 -13.21 4.22 -10.68
C ASP A 120 -14.34 5.19 -10.40
N ASP A 121 -14.43 5.65 -9.18
CA ASP A 121 -15.46 6.57 -8.72
C ASP A 121 -15.22 7.98 -9.30
N VAL A 122 -15.39 8.08 -10.61
CA VAL A 122 -15.14 9.29 -11.41
C VAL A 122 -16.25 9.48 -12.42
N ALA A 123 -16.72 10.73 -12.53
CA ALA A 123 -17.68 11.15 -13.55
C ALA A 123 -17.31 12.52 -14.15
N VAL A 124 -17.58 12.70 -15.43
CA VAL A 124 -17.43 13.97 -16.15
C VAL A 124 -18.80 14.50 -16.49
N LEU A 125 -19.11 15.70 -16.02
CA LEU A 125 -20.35 16.44 -16.31
C LEU A 125 -20.12 17.37 -17.51
N ALA A 126 -20.94 17.28 -18.54
CA ALA A 126 -20.99 18.26 -19.62
C ALA A 126 -22.03 19.33 -19.28
N LEU A 127 -21.65 20.60 -19.32
CA LEU A 127 -22.52 21.74 -18.97
C LEU A 127 -23.42 22.13 -20.13
N VAL A 128 -24.59 22.69 -19.82
CA VAL A 128 -25.53 23.23 -20.83
C VAL A 128 -24.91 24.39 -21.59
N SER A 129 -24.10 25.20 -20.93
CA SER A 129 -23.37 26.34 -21.56
C SER A 129 -22.00 26.48 -20.88
N PRO A 130 -20.99 26.97 -21.59
CA PRO A 130 -19.65 27.12 -21.03
C PRO A 130 -19.59 28.05 -19.82
N LEU A 131 -18.66 27.77 -18.93
CA LEU A 131 -18.21 28.69 -17.88
C LEU A 131 -17.27 29.74 -18.49
N ASP A 132 -17.33 30.97 -17.99
CA ASP A 132 -16.29 31.96 -18.24
C ASP A 132 -15.12 31.69 -17.35
N THR A 133 -14.03 31.20 -17.94
CA THR A 133 -12.76 30.85 -17.25
C THR A 133 -11.68 31.92 -17.46
N THR A 134 -12.01 33.09 -17.96
CA THR A 134 -11.04 34.16 -18.21
C THR A 134 -10.69 34.96 -16.96
N GLY A 135 -11.56 34.92 -15.93
CA GLY A 135 -11.36 35.57 -14.63
C GLY A 135 -10.48 34.77 -13.66
N THR A 136 -10.39 35.29 -12.44
CA THR A 136 -9.60 34.63 -11.35
C THR A 136 -10.44 33.74 -10.45
N ALA A 137 -11.78 33.84 -10.51
CA ALA A 137 -12.69 33.08 -9.63
C ALA A 137 -13.12 31.73 -10.21
N VAL A 138 -13.00 31.57 -11.54
CA VAL A 138 -13.27 30.29 -12.22
C VAL A 138 -12.16 30.04 -13.22
N GLN A 139 -11.46 28.94 -13.05
CA GLN A 139 -10.36 28.50 -13.94
C GLN A 139 -10.34 26.97 -14.01
N ALA A 140 -9.90 26.44 -15.15
CA ALA A 140 -9.67 25.02 -15.29
C ALA A 140 -8.40 24.59 -14.52
N VAL A 141 -8.44 23.45 -13.85
CA VAL A 141 -7.26 22.84 -13.23
C VAL A 141 -6.43 22.11 -14.29
N VAL A 142 -5.14 22.08 -14.12
CA VAL A 142 -4.24 21.33 -14.99
C VAL A 142 -4.39 19.83 -14.73
N LEU A 143 -4.58 19.03 -15.77
CA LEU A 143 -4.58 17.57 -15.66
C LEU A 143 -3.15 17.02 -15.60
N PRO A 144 -2.91 15.89 -14.92
CA PRO A 144 -1.59 15.27 -14.86
C PRO A 144 -1.19 14.67 -16.21
N THR A 145 0.08 14.29 -16.32
CA THR A 145 0.53 13.37 -17.38
C THR A 145 0.28 11.94 -16.91
N ALA A 146 -0.17 11.06 -17.79
CA ALA A 146 -0.28 9.63 -17.47
C ALA A 146 1.09 9.08 -17.06
N GLY A 147 1.15 8.32 -15.99
CA GLY A 147 2.47 7.87 -15.57
C GLY A 147 2.58 7.07 -14.30
N ALA A 148 3.77 7.17 -13.73
CA ALA A 148 4.17 6.47 -12.54
C ALA A 148 3.28 6.80 -11.32
N PRO A 149 3.19 5.89 -10.35
CA PRO A 149 2.49 6.13 -9.09
C PRO A 149 2.89 7.45 -8.45
N PHE A 150 1.91 8.17 -7.89
CA PHE A 150 2.18 9.44 -7.20
C PHE A 150 2.91 9.16 -5.88
N PRO A 151 3.99 9.90 -5.56
CA PRO A 151 4.88 9.51 -4.47
C PRO A 151 4.22 9.68 -3.09
N ALA A 152 4.37 8.66 -2.24
CA ALA A 152 4.08 8.77 -0.82
C ALA A 152 4.94 9.86 -0.17
N GLY A 153 4.41 10.53 0.84
CA GLY A 153 5.07 11.66 1.50
C GLY A 153 4.90 13.00 0.77
N ALA A 154 4.34 13.02 -0.44
CA ALA A 154 4.06 14.27 -1.14
C ALA A 154 3.00 15.10 -0.41
N THR A 155 3.22 16.41 -0.37
CA THR A 155 2.21 17.34 0.16
C THR A 155 1.22 17.72 -0.94
N VAL A 156 -0.06 17.61 -0.63
CA VAL A 156 -1.20 17.87 -1.51
C VAL A 156 -2.18 18.81 -0.83
N SER A 157 -3.08 19.39 -1.60
CA SER A 157 -4.14 20.27 -1.10
C SER A 157 -5.50 19.85 -1.63
N LEU A 158 -6.52 19.99 -0.80
CA LEU A 158 -7.92 19.79 -1.11
C LEU A 158 -8.67 21.08 -0.79
N ALA A 159 -9.62 21.44 -1.65
CA ALA A 159 -10.61 22.47 -1.36
C ALA A 159 -12.03 21.93 -1.65
N GLY A 160 -12.98 22.21 -0.76
CA GLY A 160 -14.34 21.68 -0.88
C GLY A 160 -15.37 22.43 -0.07
N PHE A 161 -16.64 22.04 -0.28
CA PHE A 161 -17.82 22.62 0.37
C PHE A 161 -18.46 21.65 1.38
N GLY A 162 -17.74 20.65 1.84
CA GLY A 162 -18.22 19.63 2.75
C GLY A 162 -18.54 20.13 4.16
N ARG A 163 -18.93 19.20 5.03
CA ARG A 163 -19.28 19.52 6.43
C ARG A 163 -18.07 20.02 7.20
N GLN A 164 -18.31 20.97 8.08
CA GLN A 164 -17.29 21.55 8.98
C GLN A 164 -17.09 20.73 10.27
N SER A 165 -18.05 19.89 10.58
CA SER A 165 -18.02 18.92 11.67
C SER A 165 -18.93 17.74 11.31
N PRO A 166 -18.80 16.59 11.96
CA PRO A 166 -19.65 15.43 11.71
C PRO A 166 -21.15 15.70 11.78
N THR A 167 -21.55 16.71 12.56
CA THR A 167 -22.96 17.06 12.81
C THR A 167 -23.44 18.32 12.07
N ALA A 168 -22.52 19.07 11.41
CA ALA A 168 -22.89 20.24 10.63
C ALA A 168 -23.53 19.83 9.29
N ASN A 169 -24.34 20.71 8.72
CA ASN A 169 -24.80 20.55 7.35
C ASN A 169 -23.64 20.90 6.38
N ALA A 170 -23.52 20.17 5.28
CA ALA A 170 -22.73 20.61 4.14
C ALA A 170 -23.36 21.90 3.56
N SER A 171 -22.59 22.81 2.97
CA SER A 171 -23.06 24.11 2.44
C SER A 171 -22.62 25.32 3.22
N GLY A 172 -21.35 25.40 3.51
CA GLY A 172 -20.73 26.57 4.12
C GLY A 172 -19.79 27.30 3.16
N PRO A 173 -18.84 28.03 3.71
CA PRO A 173 -17.75 28.64 2.95
C PRO A 173 -16.83 27.57 2.37
N LEU A 174 -16.27 27.85 1.17
CA LEU A 174 -15.19 27.03 0.61
C LEU A 174 -14.05 26.97 1.64
N SER A 175 -13.58 25.78 1.94
CA SER A 175 -12.43 25.59 2.82
C SER A 175 -11.40 24.69 2.19
N SER A 176 -10.15 24.88 2.57
CA SER A 176 -9.04 24.06 2.12
C SER A 176 -8.30 23.41 3.28
N MET A 177 -7.66 22.30 3.00
CA MET A 177 -6.69 21.65 3.87
C MET A 177 -5.46 21.24 3.07
N THR A 178 -4.34 21.10 3.76
CA THR A 178 -3.17 20.37 3.27
C THR A 178 -3.11 19.01 3.94
N ALA A 179 -2.63 18.04 3.18
CA ALA A 179 -2.46 16.67 3.64
C ALA A 179 -1.18 16.06 3.05
N THR A 180 -0.80 14.93 3.57
CA THR A 180 0.29 14.11 3.05
C THR A 180 -0.29 12.88 2.36
N VAL A 181 0.28 12.52 1.22
CA VAL A 181 -0.01 11.24 0.59
C VAL A 181 0.60 10.14 1.43
N ASP A 182 -0.23 9.23 1.90
CA ASP A 182 0.19 8.15 2.76
C ASP A 182 0.92 7.05 1.97
N ALA A 183 1.65 6.21 2.67
CA ALA A 183 2.24 5.03 2.06
C ALA A 183 1.12 4.09 1.58
N GLN A 184 1.39 3.37 0.50
CA GLN A 184 0.46 2.37 -0.02
C GLN A 184 0.03 1.37 1.07
N GLY A 185 -1.26 1.04 1.10
CA GLY A 185 -1.84 0.14 2.08
C GLY A 185 -2.22 0.76 3.42
N THR A 186 -2.13 2.08 3.55
CA THR A 186 -2.47 2.78 4.79
C THR A 186 -3.97 3.07 4.92
N CYS A 187 -4.66 3.34 3.80
CA CYS A 187 -6.12 3.56 3.78
C CYS A 187 -6.95 2.29 3.95
N GLY A 188 -6.30 1.14 3.99
CA GLY A 188 -6.99 -0.12 3.84
C GLY A 188 -7.65 -0.68 5.10
N GLY A 189 -8.95 -0.89 5.02
CA GLY A 189 -9.51 -2.15 5.47
C GLY A 189 -9.26 -3.19 4.38
N ALA A 190 -9.39 -4.49 4.68
CA ALA A 190 -9.08 -5.60 3.77
C ALA A 190 -9.79 -5.60 2.40
N ASP A 191 -10.69 -4.65 2.16
CA ASP A 191 -11.55 -4.55 0.98
C ASP A 191 -11.25 -3.35 0.06
N LEU A 192 -10.34 -2.44 0.43
CA LEU A 192 -9.94 -1.30 -0.38
C LEU A 192 -8.48 -1.49 -0.80
N LEU A 193 -8.30 -1.89 -2.03
CA LEU A 193 -7.00 -1.97 -2.69
C LEU A 193 -6.43 -0.55 -2.80
N ASP A 194 -5.61 -0.21 -1.83
CA ASP A 194 -4.88 1.04 -1.74
C ASP A 194 -3.64 0.94 -2.64
N ASP A 195 -3.87 1.14 -3.92
CA ASP A 195 -2.85 1.12 -4.96
C ASP A 195 -2.62 2.55 -5.46
N ASN A 196 -1.46 3.14 -5.17
CA ASN A 196 -1.10 4.48 -5.62
C ASN A 196 -1.05 4.65 -7.16
N ALA A 197 -1.22 3.59 -7.93
CA ALA A 197 -1.42 3.65 -9.38
C ALA A 197 -2.88 3.91 -9.78
N VAL A 198 -3.84 3.60 -8.89
CA VAL A 198 -5.29 3.75 -9.12
C VAL A 198 -5.94 4.65 -8.07
N PHE A 199 -5.43 4.61 -6.84
CA PHE A 199 -5.92 5.39 -5.71
C PHE A 199 -4.79 6.17 -5.03
N LEU A 200 -5.15 7.30 -4.43
CA LEU A 200 -4.31 8.01 -3.47
C LEU A 200 -5.00 8.01 -2.11
N CYS A 201 -4.27 7.60 -1.09
CA CYS A 201 -4.64 7.75 0.30
C CYS A 201 -3.99 9.00 0.86
N ILE A 202 -4.72 9.84 1.55
CA ILE A 202 -4.16 11.01 2.24
C ILE A 202 -4.60 11.05 3.69
N SER A 203 -3.78 11.67 4.53
CA SER A 203 -4.15 12.02 5.90
C SER A 203 -3.60 13.40 6.30
N SER A 204 -4.22 14.00 7.31
CA SER A 204 -3.73 15.23 7.92
C SER A 204 -4.00 15.19 9.42
N PRO A 205 -3.00 15.45 10.28
CA PRO A 205 -3.16 15.33 11.74
C PRO A 205 -4.19 16.31 12.33
N THR A 206 -4.52 17.37 11.60
CA THR A 206 -5.38 18.47 12.09
C THR A 206 -6.67 18.63 11.31
N SER A 207 -6.84 17.92 10.19
CA SER A 207 -7.96 18.12 9.26
C SER A 207 -8.43 16.79 8.67
N ALA A 208 -9.66 16.77 8.13
CA ALA A 208 -10.21 15.64 7.41
C ALA A 208 -11.22 16.11 6.36
N ALA A 209 -11.26 15.45 5.20
CA ALA A 209 -12.37 15.59 4.27
C ALA A 209 -13.66 14.98 4.89
N CYS A 210 -14.82 15.52 4.53
CA CYS A 210 -16.09 15.10 5.12
C CYS A 210 -17.21 15.08 4.08
N ASN A 211 -18.40 14.65 4.47
CA ASN A 211 -19.58 14.59 3.61
C ASN A 211 -19.80 15.94 2.90
N GLY A 212 -19.88 15.92 1.56
CA GLY A 212 -19.95 17.10 0.70
C GLY A 212 -18.63 17.45 0.02
N ASP A 213 -17.47 16.95 0.54
CA ASP A 213 -16.19 17.03 -0.14
C ASP A 213 -16.04 15.94 -1.22
N SER A 214 -16.94 14.98 -1.29
CA SER A 214 -17.03 13.97 -2.36
C SER A 214 -16.91 14.63 -3.75
N GLY A 215 -16.03 14.11 -4.60
CA GLY A 215 -15.77 14.65 -5.94
C GLY A 215 -14.81 15.85 -5.97
N SER A 216 -14.37 16.38 -4.83
CA SER A 216 -13.38 17.45 -4.80
C SER A 216 -12.03 17.02 -5.37
N GLY A 217 -11.36 17.95 -6.02
CA GLY A 217 -10.03 17.73 -6.58
C GLY A 217 -8.93 17.80 -5.55
N LEU A 218 -8.08 16.78 -5.52
CA LEU A 218 -6.80 16.79 -4.84
C LEU A 218 -5.75 17.36 -5.79
N VAL A 219 -5.02 18.39 -5.37
CA VAL A 219 -4.04 19.04 -6.23
C VAL A 219 -2.65 19.07 -5.59
N THR A 220 -1.63 19.16 -6.46
CA THR A 220 -0.24 19.37 -6.02
C THR A 220 -0.05 20.75 -5.39
N THR A 221 0.93 20.87 -4.50
CA THR A 221 1.34 22.15 -3.87
C THR A 221 2.69 22.59 -4.41
N GLY A 222 3.04 23.89 -4.23
CA GLY A 222 4.38 24.42 -4.55
C GLY A 222 4.65 24.73 -6.03
N GLY A 223 3.60 24.94 -6.83
CA GLY A 223 3.70 25.30 -8.25
C GLY A 223 2.34 25.53 -8.87
N THR A 224 2.23 25.37 -10.18
CA THR A 224 0.90 25.32 -10.83
C THR A 224 0.15 24.09 -10.31
N PRO A 225 -1.05 24.26 -9.74
CA PRO A 225 -1.82 23.14 -9.22
C PRO A 225 -2.17 22.13 -10.32
N VAL A 226 -1.78 20.87 -10.11
CA VAL A 226 -2.10 19.75 -11.00
C VAL A 226 -3.08 18.85 -10.25
N LEU A 227 -4.18 18.50 -10.89
CA LEU A 227 -5.21 17.62 -10.33
C LEU A 227 -4.68 16.18 -10.27
N VAL A 228 -4.48 15.65 -9.09
CA VAL A 228 -3.95 14.29 -8.89
C VAL A 228 -4.98 13.31 -8.35
N GLY A 229 -6.15 13.78 -7.91
CA GLY A 229 -7.17 12.87 -7.42
C GLY A 229 -8.57 13.47 -7.35
N VAL A 230 -9.57 12.57 -7.28
CA VAL A 230 -10.99 12.88 -7.05
C VAL A 230 -11.42 12.20 -5.77
N ALA A 231 -11.96 12.95 -4.81
CA ALA A 231 -12.37 12.43 -3.50
C ALA A 231 -13.51 11.41 -3.63
N SER A 232 -13.29 10.20 -3.10
CA SER A 232 -14.24 9.09 -3.19
C SER A 232 -14.73 8.63 -1.81
N ALA A 233 -13.84 8.25 -0.91
CA ALA A 233 -14.19 7.64 0.37
C ALA A 233 -13.42 8.25 1.54
N GLY A 234 -14.02 8.21 2.72
CA GLY A 234 -13.39 8.61 3.98
C GLY A 234 -14.19 8.14 5.18
N ASP A 235 -13.68 8.37 6.37
CA ASP A 235 -14.41 8.12 7.61
C ASP A 235 -15.61 9.07 7.70
N GLN A 236 -16.81 8.54 7.82
CA GLN A 236 -18.04 9.34 7.89
C GLN A 236 -18.14 10.22 9.14
N SER A 237 -17.39 9.90 10.20
CA SER A 237 -17.25 10.74 11.38
C SER A 237 -16.22 11.85 11.24
N CYS A 238 -15.43 11.81 10.18
CA CYS A 238 -14.45 12.81 9.76
C CYS A 238 -13.50 13.29 10.87
N PRO A 239 -12.93 12.43 11.72
CA PRO A 239 -12.03 12.91 12.76
C PRO A 239 -10.70 13.37 12.11
N PRO A 240 -10.09 14.48 12.59
CA PRO A 240 -8.74 14.83 12.19
C PRO A 240 -7.79 13.64 12.34
N GLY A 241 -6.92 13.43 11.35
CA GLY A 241 -6.05 12.26 11.29
C GLY A 241 -6.67 11.05 10.58
N SER A 242 -7.96 11.07 10.25
CA SER A 242 -8.54 10.02 9.42
C SER A 242 -8.04 10.07 7.98
N HIS A 243 -8.04 8.90 7.35
CA HIS A 243 -7.64 8.74 5.96
C HIS A 243 -8.79 9.08 5.01
N THR A 244 -8.44 9.64 3.85
CA THR A 244 -9.37 9.86 2.74
C THR A 244 -8.80 9.25 1.47
N LEU A 245 -9.63 8.51 0.75
CA LEU A 245 -9.30 7.83 -0.49
C LEU A 245 -9.75 8.65 -1.69
N PHE A 246 -8.86 8.77 -2.68
CA PHE A 246 -9.09 9.49 -3.94
C PHE A 246 -8.86 8.57 -5.13
N SER A 247 -9.71 8.64 -6.15
CA SER A 247 -9.40 8.04 -7.46
C SER A 247 -8.25 8.82 -8.11
N TYR A 248 -7.16 8.14 -8.45
CA TYR A 248 -5.93 8.79 -8.97
C TYR A 248 -6.09 9.21 -10.43
N THR A 249 -6.14 10.52 -10.70
CA THR A 249 -6.35 11.06 -12.05
C THR A 249 -5.17 10.88 -12.99
N GLY A 250 -3.98 10.57 -12.48
CA GLY A 250 -2.79 10.20 -13.29
C GLY A 250 -2.77 8.74 -13.72
N SER A 251 -3.68 7.90 -13.23
CA SER A 251 -3.91 6.57 -13.80
C SER A 251 -4.23 6.69 -15.29
N PRO A 252 -3.56 5.94 -16.18
CA PRO A 252 -3.81 6.01 -17.62
C PRO A 252 -5.28 5.81 -17.98
N GLU A 253 -5.95 4.91 -17.31
CA GLU A 253 -7.36 4.58 -17.48
C GLU A 253 -8.27 5.78 -17.15
N ILE A 254 -8.12 6.34 -15.95
CA ILE A 254 -8.92 7.48 -15.48
C ILE A 254 -8.61 8.72 -16.32
N LEU A 255 -7.33 8.98 -16.62
CA LEU A 255 -6.96 10.15 -17.42
C LEU A 255 -7.52 10.09 -18.84
N GLN A 256 -7.46 8.94 -19.52
CA GLN A 256 -8.05 8.74 -20.84
C GLN A 256 -9.56 8.93 -20.80
N PHE A 257 -10.24 8.42 -19.77
CA PHE A 257 -11.65 8.65 -19.57
C PHE A 257 -11.98 10.15 -19.42
N ILE A 258 -11.24 10.87 -18.58
CA ILE A 258 -11.42 12.33 -18.42
C ILE A 258 -11.26 13.05 -19.76
N GLN A 259 -10.28 12.64 -20.57
CA GLN A 259 -9.97 13.21 -21.88
C GLN A 259 -10.96 12.83 -23.00
N GLY A 260 -12.01 12.06 -22.71
CA GLY A 260 -13.09 11.76 -23.64
C GLY A 260 -13.07 10.34 -24.22
N ASN A 261 -12.23 9.45 -23.74
CA ASN A 261 -12.28 8.04 -24.09
C ASN A 261 -13.26 7.31 -23.16
N ASP A 262 -14.44 6.98 -23.66
CA ASP A 262 -15.49 6.29 -22.89
C ASP A 262 -15.20 4.79 -22.66
N HIS A 263 -14.20 4.25 -23.32
CA HIS A 263 -13.78 2.85 -23.22
C HIS A 263 -12.26 2.78 -23.07
N PRO A 264 -11.69 3.40 -22.02
CA PRO A 264 -10.25 3.27 -21.79
C PRO A 264 -9.90 1.80 -21.53
N PRO A 265 -8.71 1.34 -21.92
CA PRO A 265 -8.25 0.02 -21.51
C PRO A 265 -8.15 -0.01 -19.99
N THR A 266 -8.80 -0.99 -19.36
CA THR A 266 -8.80 -1.10 -17.90
C THR A 266 -7.50 -1.74 -17.41
N ALA A 267 -6.95 -1.19 -16.32
CA ALA A 267 -5.85 -1.84 -15.60
C ALA A 267 -6.29 -3.22 -15.08
N PRO A 268 -5.37 -4.16 -14.90
CA PRO A 268 -5.70 -5.47 -14.36
C PRO A 268 -6.42 -5.38 -13.02
N ARG A 269 -7.46 -6.18 -12.82
CA ARG A 269 -8.19 -6.27 -11.54
C ARG A 269 -8.22 -7.69 -11.05
N ASN A 270 -8.06 -7.86 -9.76
CA ASN A 270 -8.35 -9.13 -9.12
C ASN A 270 -9.86 -9.22 -8.93
N GLU A 271 -10.52 -10.01 -9.77
CA GLU A 271 -11.98 -10.20 -9.74
C GLU A 271 -12.43 -11.33 -8.81
N THR A 272 -11.49 -12.01 -8.16
CA THR A 272 -11.78 -13.15 -7.29
C THR A 272 -11.65 -12.76 -5.83
N THR A 273 -12.23 -13.58 -4.95
CA THR A 273 -12.02 -13.49 -3.50
C THR A 273 -10.69 -14.11 -3.06
N ASP A 274 -9.86 -14.56 -3.99
CA ASP A 274 -8.54 -15.14 -3.70
C ASP A 274 -7.48 -14.03 -3.66
N PHE A 275 -7.34 -13.44 -2.50
CA PHE A 275 -6.37 -12.37 -2.24
C PHE A 275 -4.93 -12.91 -2.28
N PRO A 276 -3.96 -12.07 -2.66
CA PRO A 276 -2.55 -12.43 -2.63
C PRO A 276 -2.09 -12.96 -1.28
N LYS A 277 -1.29 -14.03 -1.30
CA LYS A 277 -0.79 -14.69 -0.09
C LYS A 277 0.73 -14.79 -0.10
N LEU A 278 1.32 -14.60 1.06
CA LEU A 278 2.73 -14.85 1.29
C LEU A 278 2.87 -16.09 2.18
N GLY A 279 3.47 -17.13 1.61
CA GLY A 279 3.80 -18.36 2.32
C GLY A 279 5.30 -18.47 2.59
N TRP A 280 5.66 -19.35 3.53
CA TRP A 280 7.05 -19.74 3.82
C TRP A 280 7.11 -21.19 4.26
N ASN A 281 8.33 -21.74 4.28
CA ASN A 281 8.51 -23.17 4.51
C ASN A 281 8.45 -23.59 5.99
N SER A 282 8.69 -22.69 6.94
CA SER A 282 8.64 -23.03 8.36
C SER A 282 7.19 -23.18 8.87
N PRO A 283 6.91 -24.12 9.79
CA PRO A 283 5.55 -24.45 10.21
C PRO A 283 4.89 -23.40 11.12
N ALA A 284 5.64 -22.50 11.73
CA ALA A 284 5.11 -21.52 12.66
C ALA A 284 5.33 -20.08 12.17
N ARG A 285 6.51 -19.55 12.35
CA ARG A 285 6.91 -18.19 11.95
C ARG A 285 8.09 -18.25 10.99
N PRO A 286 8.31 -17.26 10.14
CA PRO A 286 9.41 -17.25 9.21
C PRO A 286 10.76 -17.17 9.93
N VAL A 287 11.76 -17.82 9.36
CA VAL A 287 13.14 -17.78 9.84
C VAL A 287 14.10 -17.55 8.67
N ALA A 288 15.27 -17.02 8.94
CA ALA A 288 16.31 -16.93 7.91
C ALA A 288 16.63 -18.32 7.35
N GLY A 289 16.73 -18.43 6.03
CA GLY A 289 16.85 -19.72 5.32
C GLY A 289 15.54 -20.24 4.75
N ASP A 290 14.39 -19.68 5.13
CA ASP A 290 13.13 -19.97 4.45
C ASP A 290 13.12 -19.41 3.04
N THR A 291 12.35 -20.05 2.18
CA THR A 291 11.95 -19.45 0.89
C THR A 291 10.55 -18.92 1.05
N PHE A 292 10.39 -17.60 0.91
CA PHE A 292 9.09 -16.98 0.79
C PHE A 292 8.53 -17.24 -0.60
N SER A 293 7.24 -17.56 -0.67
CA SER A 293 6.51 -17.77 -1.92
C SER A 293 5.33 -16.82 -1.94
N CYS A 294 5.32 -15.92 -2.91
CA CYS A 294 4.27 -14.95 -3.13
C CYS A 294 3.30 -15.48 -4.19
N ASP A 295 2.09 -15.78 -3.77
CA ASP A 295 0.98 -16.13 -4.65
C ASP A 295 0.24 -14.84 -5.05
N PRO A 296 0.17 -14.51 -6.33
CA PRO A 296 -0.51 -13.28 -6.77
C PRO A 296 -2.04 -13.35 -6.71
N GLY A 297 -2.62 -14.53 -6.48
CA GLY A 297 -4.05 -14.77 -6.68
C GLY A 297 -4.44 -14.86 -8.16
N ASP A 298 -5.73 -14.85 -8.44
CA ASP A 298 -6.28 -15.00 -9.80
C ASP A 298 -6.53 -13.63 -10.47
N TRP A 299 -5.88 -13.43 -11.61
CA TRP A 299 -6.03 -12.23 -12.45
C TRP A 299 -6.61 -12.63 -13.82
N LYS A 300 -7.87 -12.29 -14.06
CA LYS A 300 -8.56 -12.58 -15.33
C LYS A 300 -8.26 -11.56 -16.43
N THR A 301 -7.06 -11.09 -16.49
CA THR A 301 -6.64 -10.09 -17.49
C THR A 301 -5.75 -10.76 -18.53
N PRO A 302 -6.16 -10.83 -19.80
CA PRO A 302 -5.28 -11.30 -20.87
C PRO A 302 -4.01 -10.49 -20.96
N ASP A 303 -2.90 -11.13 -21.21
CA ASP A 303 -1.57 -10.53 -21.44
C ASP A 303 -1.00 -9.73 -20.26
N ALA A 304 -1.53 -9.92 -19.05
CA ALA A 304 -0.99 -9.27 -17.87
C ALA A 304 0.41 -9.81 -17.51
N GLN A 305 1.34 -8.90 -17.27
CA GLN A 305 2.67 -9.22 -16.75
C GLN A 305 2.68 -9.00 -15.24
N ILE A 306 3.24 -9.96 -14.51
CA ILE A 306 3.31 -9.91 -13.04
C ILE A 306 4.76 -9.70 -12.60
N ALA A 307 4.96 -8.69 -11.75
CA ALA A 307 6.22 -8.41 -11.08
C ALA A 307 6.03 -8.49 -9.56
N TYR A 308 7.07 -8.93 -8.87
CA TYR A 308 7.05 -9.11 -7.41
C TYR A 308 8.13 -8.27 -6.76
N SER A 309 7.84 -7.72 -5.59
CA SER A 309 8.82 -7.10 -4.71
C SER A 309 8.59 -7.56 -3.27
N PHE A 310 9.61 -8.11 -2.64
CA PHE A 310 9.60 -8.44 -1.21
C PHE A 310 10.13 -7.22 -0.46
N VAL A 311 9.33 -6.70 0.44
CA VAL A 311 9.57 -5.39 1.09
C VAL A 311 9.57 -5.57 2.60
N ASP A 312 10.53 -4.99 3.29
CA ASP A 312 10.49 -4.88 4.75
C ASP A 312 9.47 -3.80 5.13
N SER A 313 8.42 -4.19 5.85
CA SER A 313 7.33 -3.29 6.22
C SER A 313 7.73 -2.19 7.21
N ALA A 314 8.82 -2.37 7.94
CA ALA A 314 9.28 -1.41 8.93
C ALA A 314 10.14 -0.30 8.32
N SER A 315 11.02 -0.64 7.37
CA SER A 315 11.91 0.32 6.71
C SER A 315 11.39 0.80 5.35
N GLY A 316 10.53 0.01 4.70
CA GLY A 316 10.13 0.23 3.30
C GLY A 316 11.18 -0.22 2.29
N ASP A 317 12.27 -0.86 2.74
CA ASP A 317 13.34 -1.30 1.84
C ASP A 317 12.91 -2.50 1.00
N VAL A 318 13.20 -2.44 -0.31
CA VAL A 318 12.98 -3.56 -1.21
C VAL A 318 14.12 -4.57 -1.03
N LEU A 319 13.78 -5.74 -0.48
CA LEU A 319 14.73 -6.82 -0.22
C LEU A 319 15.08 -7.60 -1.49
N GLN A 320 14.10 -7.80 -2.36
CA GLN A 320 14.24 -8.43 -3.68
C GLN A 320 13.08 -7.99 -4.58
N SER A 321 13.34 -7.82 -5.88
CA SER A 321 12.31 -7.57 -6.90
C SER A 321 12.58 -8.36 -8.18
N GLY A 322 11.54 -8.60 -8.98
CA GLY A 322 11.64 -9.28 -10.28
C GLY A 322 10.38 -10.03 -10.66
N SER A 323 10.46 -10.86 -11.71
CA SER A 323 9.35 -11.68 -12.20
C SER A 323 9.15 -13.01 -11.44
N ARG A 324 9.98 -13.29 -10.45
CA ARG A 324 9.88 -14.51 -9.63
C ARG A 324 9.18 -14.20 -8.31
N GLY A 325 8.07 -14.87 -8.07
CA GLY A 325 7.33 -14.81 -6.81
C GLY A 325 7.99 -15.59 -5.66
N SER A 326 9.31 -15.71 -5.63
CA SER A 326 10.03 -16.44 -4.57
C SER A 326 11.29 -15.71 -4.12
N PHE A 327 11.53 -15.71 -2.80
CA PHE A 327 12.66 -15.03 -2.15
C PHE A 327 13.26 -15.91 -1.06
N LEU A 328 14.54 -16.28 -1.22
CA LEU A 328 15.31 -16.97 -0.17
C LEU A 328 15.77 -15.93 0.85
N VAL A 329 15.26 -16.00 2.07
CA VAL A 329 15.51 -15.03 3.14
C VAL A 329 16.92 -15.20 3.71
N PRO A 330 17.85 -14.26 3.49
CA PRO A 330 19.19 -14.35 4.07
C PRO A 330 19.20 -14.00 5.56
N SER A 331 20.28 -14.37 6.26
CA SER A 331 20.45 -14.06 7.69
C SER A 331 20.52 -12.56 8.00
N THR A 332 20.81 -11.74 7.03
CA THR A 332 20.81 -10.28 7.16
C THR A 332 19.40 -9.68 7.36
N ASN A 333 18.35 -10.44 7.04
CA ASN A 333 16.97 -10.01 7.21
C ASN A 333 16.32 -10.51 8.51
N VAL A 334 17.10 -11.00 9.46
CA VAL A 334 16.59 -11.34 10.82
C VAL A 334 16.04 -10.08 11.48
N GLY A 335 14.80 -10.16 11.94
CA GLY A 335 14.07 -9.03 12.52
C GLY A 335 13.16 -8.29 11.53
N ALA A 336 13.35 -8.45 10.21
CA ALA A 336 12.49 -7.84 9.21
C ALA A 336 11.08 -8.44 9.24
N THR A 337 10.07 -7.60 9.01
CA THR A 337 8.68 -8.01 8.77
C THR A 337 8.39 -7.81 7.28
N VAL A 338 8.15 -8.89 6.56
CA VAL A 338 8.16 -8.86 5.10
C VAL A 338 6.75 -9.00 4.52
N TYR A 339 6.40 -8.16 3.55
CA TYR A 339 5.26 -8.38 2.68
C TYR A 339 5.70 -8.50 1.22
N CYS A 340 4.87 -9.12 0.41
CA CYS A 340 5.05 -9.16 -1.03
C CYS A 340 4.17 -8.08 -1.68
N LEU A 341 4.79 -7.20 -2.46
CA LEU A 341 4.12 -6.25 -3.33
C LEU A 341 4.09 -6.85 -4.75
N ILE A 342 2.92 -6.92 -5.34
CA ILE A 342 2.68 -7.52 -6.65
C ILE A 342 2.19 -6.43 -7.58
N GLY A 343 2.91 -6.21 -8.67
CA GLY A 343 2.50 -5.33 -9.76
C GLY A 343 1.99 -6.18 -10.93
N VAL A 344 0.75 -5.98 -11.31
CA VAL A 344 0.14 -6.62 -12.49
C VAL A 344 -0.12 -5.56 -13.54
N THR A 345 0.50 -5.71 -14.70
CA THR A 345 0.54 -4.67 -15.76
C THR A 345 -0.05 -5.19 -17.05
N ASN A 346 -0.89 -4.38 -17.70
CA ASN A 346 -1.34 -4.54 -19.09
C ASN A 346 -1.30 -3.19 -19.82
N SER A 347 -1.92 -3.09 -21.00
CA SER A 347 -2.02 -1.84 -21.77
C SER A 347 -2.87 -0.75 -21.09
N GLY A 348 -3.72 -1.09 -20.13
CA GLY A 348 -4.55 -0.16 -19.36
C GLY A 348 -3.82 0.43 -18.14
N GLY A 349 -2.68 -0.12 -17.75
CA GLY A 349 -1.93 0.36 -16.60
C GLY A 349 -1.38 -0.75 -15.72
N THR A 350 -0.97 -0.38 -14.52
CA THR A 350 -0.46 -1.30 -13.50
C THR A 350 -1.34 -1.23 -12.26
N THR A 351 -1.78 -2.37 -11.79
CA THR A 351 -2.40 -2.51 -10.47
C THR A 351 -1.36 -3.08 -9.51
N LEU A 352 -1.24 -2.46 -8.35
CA LEU A 352 -0.38 -2.92 -7.27
C LEU A 352 -1.23 -3.49 -6.14
N VAL A 353 -0.91 -4.69 -5.70
CA VAL A 353 -1.52 -5.33 -4.53
C VAL A 353 -0.43 -5.85 -3.62
N ARG A 354 -0.73 -5.97 -2.33
CA ARG A 354 0.24 -6.52 -1.39
C ARG A 354 -0.39 -7.59 -0.51
N THR A 355 0.45 -8.48 0.00
CA THR A 355 0.06 -9.44 1.04
C THR A 355 0.07 -8.77 2.41
N THR A 356 -0.51 -9.43 3.40
CA THR A 356 -0.22 -9.10 4.80
C THR A 356 1.27 -9.29 5.08
N ALA A 357 1.82 -8.47 5.99
CA ALA A 357 3.20 -8.64 6.42
C ALA A 357 3.33 -9.87 7.34
N THR A 358 4.51 -10.49 7.31
CA THR A 358 4.84 -11.62 8.19
C THR A 358 5.06 -11.17 9.64
N ASP A 359 5.11 -12.13 10.56
CA ASP A 359 5.83 -11.93 11.82
C ASP A 359 7.32 -11.64 11.55
N PRO A 360 8.04 -11.02 12.50
CA PRO A 360 9.47 -10.78 12.34
C PRO A 360 10.24 -12.07 12.04
N VAL A 361 11.06 -12.03 10.99
CA VAL A 361 11.94 -13.15 10.60
C VAL A 361 12.85 -13.54 11.77
N GLY A 362 12.74 -14.77 12.24
CA GLY A 362 13.59 -15.32 13.29
C GLY A 362 15.00 -15.64 12.79
N PRO A 363 15.96 -15.82 13.71
CA PRO A 363 17.28 -16.31 13.34
C PRO A 363 17.21 -17.75 12.83
N VAL A 364 18.22 -18.16 12.06
CA VAL A 364 18.37 -19.56 11.63
C VAL A 364 18.32 -20.47 12.86
N PRO A 365 17.41 -21.44 12.93
CA PRO A 365 17.33 -22.34 14.04
C PRO A 365 18.66 -23.12 14.21
N GLY A 366 19.17 -23.19 15.42
CA GLY A 366 20.44 -23.86 15.71
C GLY A 366 20.36 -25.38 15.54
N VAL A 367 21.26 -25.98 14.79
CA VAL A 367 21.46 -27.44 14.75
C VAL A 367 22.39 -27.87 15.85
N ARG A 368 22.14 -29.02 16.45
CA ARG A 368 22.95 -29.54 17.53
C ARG A 368 23.41 -30.98 17.27
N ILE A 369 24.71 -31.23 17.44
CA ILE A 369 25.27 -32.58 17.47
C ILE A 369 25.12 -33.13 18.90
N VAL A 370 24.43 -34.26 19.03
CA VAL A 370 24.34 -34.97 20.29
C VAL A 370 25.72 -35.64 20.59
N ARG A 371 26.05 -35.83 21.84
CA ARG A 371 27.31 -36.37 22.35
C ARG A 371 27.91 -37.46 21.46
N VAL A 372 29.14 -37.27 21.03
CA VAL A 372 29.95 -38.26 20.31
C VAL A 372 30.88 -38.95 21.28
N ALA A 373 30.71 -40.24 21.47
CA ALA A 373 31.55 -41.01 22.40
C ALA A 373 32.96 -41.26 21.82
N PRO A 374 33.97 -41.40 22.66
CA PRO A 374 35.31 -41.86 22.24
C PRO A 374 35.24 -43.22 21.56
N LEU A 375 36.07 -43.39 20.55
CA LEU A 375 36.12 -44.59 19.71
C LEU A 375 37.39 -45.41 20.04
N LYS A 376 37.31 -46.71 19.73
CA LYS A 376 38.46 -47.60 19.76
C LYS A 376 38.56 -48.34 18.44
N GLY A 377 39.75 -48.54 17.94
CA GLY A 377 40.02 -49.28 16.70
C GLY A 377 41.41 -49.85 16.69
N SER A 378 41.67 -50.81 15.83
CA SER A 378 43.00 -51.38 15.57
C SER A 378 43.38 -51.13 14.09
N PRO A 379 44.70 -51.06 13.77
CA PRO A 379 45.13 -50.97 12.38
C PRO A 379 44.49 -52.08 11.53
N GLY A 380 43.92 -51.72 10.41
CA GLY A 380 43.15 -52.63 9.54
C GLY A 380 41.76 -52.99 10.01
N GLY A 381 41.39 -52.62 11.25
CA GLY A 381 40.06 -52.91 11.82
C GLY A 381 38.95 -51.95 11.36
N MET A 382 37.71 -52.42 11.55
CA MET A 382 36.53 -51.62 11.27
C MET A 382 36.07 -50.84 12.49
N VAL A 383 35.72 -49.59 12.33
CA VAL A 383 35.15 -48.74 13.38
C VAL A 383 33.77 -48.26 12.92
N SER A 384 32.81 -48.33 13.85
CA SER A 384 31.47 -47.77 13.64
C SER A 384 31.23 -46.59 14.58
N LEU A 385 30.78 -45.47 14.03
CA LEU A 385 30.42 -44.26 14.76
C LEU A 385 29.02 -43.83 14.41
N ARG A 386 28.18 -43.70 15.42
CA ARG A 386 26.85 -43.09 15.28
C ARG A 386 26.88 -41.67 15.81
N ILE A 387 26.45 -40.75 14.95
CA ILE A 387 26.27 -39.33 15.29
C ILE A 387 24.78 -39.01 15.11
N THR A 388 24.20 -38.35 16.09
CA THR A 388 22.82 -37.90 16.01
C THR A 388 22.84 -36.40 15.91
N LEU A 389 22.23 -35.89 14.82
CA LEU A 389 21.96 -34.50 14.57
C LEU A 389 20.54 -34.21 15.06
N VAL A 390 20.38 -33.21 15.91
CA VAL A 390 19.07 -32.68 16.32
C VAL A 390 18.86 -31.36 15.63
N ALA A 391 17.84 -31.30 14.77
CA ALA A 391 17.41 -30.11 14.06
C ALA A 391 16.05 -29.67 14.62
N PRO A 392 15.90 -28.44 15.12
CA PRO A 392 14.60 -27.90 15.48
C PRO A 392 13.76 -27.65 14.23
N ALA A 393 12.45 -27.47 14.41
CA ALA A 393 11.56 -27.04 13.33
C ALA A 393 12.05 -25.75 12.64
N GLY A 394 11.80 -25.63 11.34
CA GLY A 394 12.20 -24.50 10.52
C GLY A 394 13.55 -24.68 9.79
N LEU A 395 14.22 -25.83 9.92
CA LEU A 395 15.41 -26.15 9.13
C LEU A 395 15.08 -27.06 7.96
N HIS A 396 15.25 -26.53 6.75
CA HIS A 396 15.00 -27.23 5.49
C HIS A 396 16.28 -27.55 4.73
N GLY A 397 16.16 -28.47 3.77
CA GLY A 397 17.18 -28.76 2.79
C GLY A 397 18.15 -29.85 3.20
N LYS A 398 19.38 -29.76 2.70
CA LYS A 398 20.38 -30.82 2.87
C LYS A 398 21.03 -30.76 4.24
N PHE A 399 20.89 -31.85 5.00
CA PHE A 399 21.62 -32.09 6.22
C PHE A 399 22.89 -32.94 5.93
N ALA A 400 24.02 -32.47 6.35
CA ALA A 400 25.27 -33.17 6.11
C ALA A 400 26.11 -33.22 7.39
N VAL A 401 26.70 -34.37 7.69
CA VAL A 401 27.64 -34.56 8.75
C VAL A 401 28.96 -35.06 8.16
N CYS A 402 30.05 -34.42 8.53
CA CYS A 402 31.40 -34.81 8.12
C CYS A 402 32.29 -35.13 9.33
N LEU A 403 33.05 -36.18 9.19
CA LEU A 403 34.17 -36.55 10.09
C LEU A 403 35.48 -36.14 9.43
N ALA A 404 36.38 -35.56 10.18
CA ALA A 404 37.74 -35.30 9.74
C ALA A 404 38.73 -35.92 10.72
N MET A 405 39.60 -36.76 10.20
CA MET A 405 40.65 -37.45 10.89
C MET A 405 41.97 -37.32 10.13
N PRO A 406 43.16 -37.56 10.72
CA PRO A 406 44.38 -37.63 9.95
C PRO A 406 44.29 -38.65 8.80
N ALA A 407 44.83 -38.30 7.63
CA ALA A 407 44.81 -39.17 6.46
C ALA A 407 45.44 -40.56 6.70
N SER A 408 46.44 -40.61 7.58
CA SER A 408 47.06 -41.87 8.05
C SER A 408 46.11 -42.79 8.82
N VAL A 409 44.92 -42.30 9.20
CA VAL A 409 43.91 -43.09 9.94
C VAL A 409 42.73 -43.42 9.03
N ALA A 410 41.99 -42.45 8.55
CA ALA A 410 40.86 -42.66 7.65
C ALA A 410 40.48 -41.41 6.78
N GLY A 411 41.10 -40.25 7.03
CA GLY A 411 40.83 -39.01 6.28
C GLY A 411 39.47 -38.37 6.57
N ARG A 412 38.82 -37.84 5.55
CA ARG A 412 37.51 -37.13 5.65
C ARG A 412 36.39 -38.01 5.10
N LEU A 413 35.33 -38.14 5.88
CA LEU A 413 34.11 -38.90 5.52
C LEU A 413 32.90 -38.04 5.73
N CYS A 414 32.00 -37.95 4.74
CA CYS A 414 30.76 -37.17 4.84
C CYS A 414 29.56 -38.04 4.46
N LYS A 415 28.44 -37.81 5.14
CA LYS A 415 27.11 -38.36 4.79
C LYS A 415 26.09 -37.24 4.82
N SER A 416 25.05 -37.36 4.03
CA SER A 416 23.97 -36.37 3.97
C SER A 416 22.59 -37.03 3.80
N THR A 417 21.57 -36.32 4.25
CA THR A 417 20.14 -36.56 3.99
C THR A 417 19.46 -35.24 3.69
N VAL A 418 18.16 -35.29 3.34
CA VAL A 418 17.36 -34.10 3.07
C VAL A 418 16.19 -34.08 4.04
N ASN A 419 15.94 -32.93 4.66
CA ASN A 419 14.71 -32.60 5.35
C ASN A 419 13.88 -31.72 4.42
N SER A 420 12.76 -32.19 3.91
CA SER A 420 11.91 -31.51 2.94
C SER A 420 10.76 -30.73 3.58
N ASP A 421 10.29 -31.15 4.74
CA ASP A 421 9.11 -30.60 5.42
C ASP A 421 9.43 -29.57 6.49
N GLY A 422 10.70 -29.48 6.92
CA GLY A 422 11.15 -28.53 7.95
C GLY A 422 10.66 -28.85 9.36
N GLU A 423 10.12 -30.02 9.58
CA GLU A 423 9.76 -30.48 10.93
C GLU A 423 10.97 -30.71 11.78
N ALA A 424 10.77 -30.69 13.11
CA ALA A 424 11.83 -30.99 14.05
C ALA A 424 12.27 -32.47 13.93
N GLU A 425 13.53 -32.69 13.61
CA GLU A 425 14.06 -34.05 13.37
C GLU A 425 15.22 -34.43 14.25
N THR A 426 15.30 -35.73 14.52
CA THR A 426 16.47 -36.36 15.12
C THR A 426 17.06 -37.35 14.14
N VAL A 427 18.10 -36.93 13.42
CA VAL A 427 18.64 -37.68 12.28
C VAL A 427 19.92 -38.43 12.69
N PRO A 428 19.92 -39.79 12.66
CA PRO A 428 21.11 -40.58 12.90
C PRO A 428 21.97 -40.70 11.65
N PHE A 429 23.25 -40.41 11.78
CA PHE A 429 24.28 -40.68 10.79
C PHE A 429 25.20 -41.79 11.30
N VAL A 430 25.24 -42.92 10.62
CA VAL A 430 26.13 -44.02 10.94
C VAL A 430 27.28 -44.05 9.97
N PHE A 431 28.50 -43.88 10.51
CA PHE A 431 29.74 -43.97 9.77
C PHE A 431 30.40 -45.32 10.06
N GLN A 432 30.76 -46.03 9.02
CA GLN A 432 31.60 -47.23 9.11
C GLN A 432 32.83 -46.98 8.27
N PHE A 433 34.00 -47.12 8.86
CA PHE A 433 35.27 -46.90 8.17
C PHE A 433 36.33 -47.85 8.69
N ARG A 434 37.31 -48.19 7.85
CA ARG A 434 38.45 -49.00 8.21
C ARG A 434 39.61 -48.08 8.61
N VAL A 435 40.23 -48.39 9.76
CA VAL A 435 41.47 -47.75 10.15
C VAL A 435 42.57 -48.23 9.22
N MET A 436 43.38 -47.32 8.66
CA MET A 436 44.46 -47.68 7.76
C MET A 436 45.40 -48.72 8.40
N PRO A 437 45.86 -49.76 7.70
CA PRO A 437 46.73 -50.78 8.26
C PRO A 437 48.03 -50.26 8.89
N GLY A 438 48.56 -49.15 8.36
CA GLY A 438 49.75 -48.47 8.87
C GLY A 438 49.45 -47.33 9.84
N ALA A 439 48.25 -47.21 10.38
CA ALA A 439 47.89 -46.12 11.31
C ALA A 439 48.70 -46.24 12.60
N PRO A 440 49.26 -45.12 13.13
CA PRO A 440 50.04 -45.14 14.35
C PRO A 440 49.14 -45.52 15.53
N ARG A 441 49.71 -46.32 16.47
CA ARG A 441 49.01 -46.65 17.72
C ARG A 441 49.06 -45.45 18.67
N ALA A 442 47.99 -44.62 18.56
CA ALA A 442 47.88 -43.38 19.30
C ALA A 442 46.43 -42.99 19.50
N THR A 443 46.18 -42.03 20.36
CA THR A 443 44.88 -41.36 20.42
C THR A 443 44.90 -40.19 19.44
N VAL A 444 44.00 -40.21 18.43
CA VAL A 444 43.91 -39.18 17.42
C VAL A 444 42.62 -38.39 17.54
N PRO A 445 42.61 -37.10 17.25
CA PRO A 445 41.41 -36.29 17.26
C PRO A 445 40.50 -36.65 16.07
N VAL A 446 39.20 -36.64 16.33
CA VAL A 446 38.14 -36.75 15.30
C VAL A 446 37.28 -35.50 15.38
N ALA A 447 37.40 -34.62 14.41
CA ALA A 447 36.55 -33.46 14.32
C ALA A 447 35.24 -33.84 13.61
N VAL A 448 34.12 -33.40 14.17
CA VAL A 448 32.78 -33.59 13.63
C VAL A 448 32.20 -32.22 13.25
N SER A 449 31.78 -32.08 12.04
CA SER A 449 31.05 -30.90 11.60
C SER A 449 29.70 -31.28 10.98
N ALA A 450 28.67 -30.56 11.31
CA ALA A 450 27.33 -30.72 10.73
C ALA A 450 26.86 -29.42 10.12
N VAL A 451 26.13 -29.50 9.00
CA VAL A 451 25.49 -28.39 8.32
C VAL A 451 24.05 -28.81 8.01
N ALA A 452 23.10 -27.92 8.26
CA ALA A 452 21.70 -28.11 7.97
C ALA A 452 21.17 -26.76 7.47
N GLY A 453 20.92 -26.64 6.16
CA GLY A 453 20.60 -25.34 5.54
C GLY A 453 21.72 -24.32 5.83
N LEU A 454 21.38 -23.20 6.43
CA LEU A 454 22.31 -22.15 6.88
C LEU A 454 22.91 -22.41 8.28
N ALA A 455 22.37 -23.37 9.04
CA ALA A 455 22.87 -23.70 10.39
C ALA A 455 24.07 -24.60 10.34
N SER A 456 24.97 -24.45 11.31
CA SER A 456 26.11 -25.33 11.45
C SER A 456 26.40 -25.66 12.93
N ALA A 457 26.96 -26.84 13.16
CA ALA A 457 27.44 -27.26 14.49
C ALA A 457 28.78 -27.97 14.37
N LYS A 458 29.58 -27.90 15.43
CA LYS A 458 30.86 -28.60 15.52
C LYS A 458 30.93 -29.37 16.84
N ALA A 459 31.54 -30.54 16.79
CA ALA A 459 31.87 -31.34 17.95
C ALA A 459 33.22 -32.02 17.73
N ALA A 460 33.77 -32.58 18.76
CA ALA A 460 34.99 -33.36 18.66
C ALA A 460 34.91 -34.61 19.53
N THR A 461 35.62 -35.65 19.11
CA THR A 461 35.84 -36.85 19.88
C THR A 461 37.27 -37.37 19.60
N THR A 462 37.64 -38.50 20.17
CA THR A 462 38.91 -39.13 19.91
C THR A 462 38.74 -40.56 19.47
N LEU A 463 39.65 -41.03 18.61
CA LEU A 463 39.82 -42.43 18.25
C LEU A 463 41.14 -42.94 18.87
N ARG A 464 41.06 -43.90 19.74
CA ARG A 464 42.24 -44.62 20.21
C ARG A 464 42.52 -45.79 19.28
N VAL A 465 43.67 -45.75 18.60
CA VAL A 465 44.20 -46.84 17.77
C VAL A 465 45.14 -47.66 18.66
N SER A 466 44.81 -48.92 18.92
CA SER A 466 45.54 -49.78 19.82
C SER A 466 45.95 -51.09 19.15
#